data_83521a48c0accbeccce13adbcfd503a5
#
_entry.id   83521a48c0accbeccce13adbcfd503a5
#
_cell.length_a   1.000
_cell.length_b   1.000
_cell.length_c   1.000
_cell.angle_alpha   90.00
_cell.angle_beta   90.00
_cell.angle_gamma   90.00
#
_symmetry.space_group_name_H-M   'P 1'
#
loop_
_entity.id
_entity.type
_entity.pdbx_description
1 polymer ?
#
loop_
_entity_poly.entity_id
_entity_poly.type
_entity_poly.pdbx_seq_one_letter_code
_entity_poly.pdbx_strand_id
1 'polypeptide(L)'
;MSTTLPRSSGRGTELALTAFAVLIAVLAYASVGLAVDGVLPSGTLGYGAGLGGLFLFAHLVVRRVAPYADPLILPCVALLNGLGLVVIRRLDFAAVESAVQRGRDIPGGEAPRQLIWTAVGVAAFAAVLLVVRDHTTLQRYTYTSAAAGLVLLLLPALPVLGPTINGARLWSRFAGFTVQPSEVAKLLLILFFAGYLVAKRDVLSLASRRVLGLDLPRGRDLGPVLVAWGASLAVLIRGKDLGSSLLFFALFVVMLYVATERTSWLVIGVLLFVGGAFTAYFLFAHVQRRVDTWLDPFADPDRNGFQLVQSLFGFGTGGLTGTGLGEGRPGTVPFASTDFIMAAIGEELGLVGVMAVLLLFGLIVERGLRTALSCRDSFGKLLAAGLAFSLALQVFVIVGGVTGLIPLTGVTLPWLSYGGSSIVANWALVAVLLRISDASRRPAPAPVTPDVARSALQSAETQVVRRPKAASSDSPKAASSDSPRAASSDGPAT
;
A
#
# COMPACT_ATOMS: atom_id res chain seq x y z
N MET A 1 -25.36 -4.99 -34.36
CA MET A 1 -24.45 -6.01 -33.75
C MET A 1 -23.07 -5.37 -33.65
N SER A 2 -22.76 -4.77 -32.51
CA SER A 2 -21.43 -4.25 -32.20
C SER A 2 -20.63 -5.40 -31.59
N THR A 3 -19.77 -6.02 -32.39
CA THR A 3 -18.80 -7.00 -31.92
C THR A 3 -17.76 -6.28 -31.08
N THR A 4 -17.97 -6.23 -29.76
CA THR A 4 -16.94 -5.81 -28.83
C THR A 4 -15.82 -6.87 -28.88
N LEU A 5 -14.75 -6.55 -29.61
CA LEU A 5 -13.51 -7.33 -29.58
C LEU A 5 -13.12 -7.55 -28.12
N PRO A 6 -12.71 -8.76 -27.73
CA PRO A 6 -12.25 -9.01 -26.38
C PRO A 6 -11.09 -8.05 -26.08
N ARG A 7 -11.22 -7.21 -25.03
CA ARG A 7 -10.13 -6.33 -24.59
C ARG A 7 -8.90 -7.20 -24.37
N SER A 8 -7.87 -6.99 -25.18
CA SER A 8 -6.57 -7.65 -24.97
C SER A 8 -6.14 -7.38 -23.52
N SER A 9 -5.64 -8.37 -22.83
CA SER A 9 -5.27 -8.28 -21.42
C SER A 9 -4.15 -7.27 -21.13
N GLY A 10 -3.56 -6.62 -22.13
CA GLY A 10 -2.46 -5.66 -21.98
C GLY A 10 -1.17 -6.24 -21.39
N ARG A 11 -1.11 -7.58 -21.23
CA ARG A 11 0.04 -8.24 -20.58
C ARG A 11 1.33 -8.14 -21.40
N GLY A 12 1.24 -8.09 -22.73
CA GLY A 12 2.41 -7.83 -23.59
C GLY A 12 2.98 -6.42 -23.37
N THR A 13 2.09 -5.43 -23.28
CA THR A 13 2.47 -4.04 -22.99
C THR A 13 3.12 -3.92 -21.60
N GLU A 14 2.57 -4.59 -20.58
CA GLU A 14 3.15 -4.62 -19.23
C GLU A 14 4.56 -5.20 -19.26
N LEU A 15 4.77 -6.34 -19.96
CA LEU A 15 6.09 -6.95 -20.07
C LEU A 15 7.09 -6.01 -20.76
N ALA A 16 6.71 -5.41 -21.89
CA ALA A 16 7.56 -4.50 -22.64
C ALA A 16 7.96 -3.27 -21.80
N LEU A 17 6.99 -2.66 -21.08
CA LEU A 17 7.24 -1.52 -20.19
C LEU A 17 8.08 -1.92 -18.97
N THR A 18 7.87 -3.11 -18.41
CA THR A 18 8.69 -3.62 -17.29
C THR A 18 10.13 -3.89 -17.75
N ALA A 19 10.31 -4.48 -18.92
CA ALA A 19 11.65 -4.67 -19.50
C ALA A 19 12.35 -3.34 -19.77
N PHE A 20 11.61 -2.33 -20.27
CA PHE A 20 12.13 -0.99 -20.47
C PHE A 20 12.50 -0.30 -19.13
N ALA A 21 11.69 -0.47 -18.08
CA ALA A 21 12.00 0.01 -16.74
C ALA A 21 13.28 -0.60 -16.17
N VAL A 22 13.47 -1.90 -16.34
CA VAL A 22 14.71 -2.60 -15.95
C VAL A 22 15.90 -2.10 -16.76
N LEU A 23 15.74 -1.89 -18.06
CA LEU A 23 16.79 -1.35 -18.93
C LEU A 23 17.24 0.04 -18.44
N ILE A 24 16.31 0.95 -18.13
CA ILE A 24 16.64 2.28 -17.59
C ILE A 24 17.43 2.13 -16.28
N ALA A 25 17.00 1.27 -15.36
CA ALA A 25 17.71 1.06 -14.10
C ALA A 25 19.13 0.49 -14.29
N VAL A 26 19.30 -0.44 -15.25
CA VAL A 26 20.63 -1.00 -15.60
C VAL A 26 21.54 0.05 -16.23
N LEU A 27 21.00 0.87 -17.13
CA LEU A 27 21.77 1.97 -17.74
C LEU A 27 22.17 2.99 -16.69
N ALA A 28 21.26 3.38 -15.78
CA ALA A 28 21.57 4.26 -14.67
C ALA A 28 22.63 3.68 -13.72
N TYR A 29 22.56 2.37 -13.43
CA TYR A 29 23.57 1.68 -12.64
C TYR A 29 24.95 1.70 -13.32
N ALA A 30 25.01 1.47 -14.64
CA ALA A 30 26.22 1.53 -15.42
C ALA A 30 26.80 2.98 -15.47
N SER A 31 25.93 3.98 -15.64
CA SER A 31 26.34 5.41 -15.65
C SER A 31 26.98 5.83 -14.33
N VAL A 32 26.40 5.44 -13.18
CA VAL A 32 27.00 5.71 -11.85
C VAL A 32 28.39 5.10 -11.74
N GLY A 33 28.58 3.85 -12.17
CA GLY A 33 29.90 3.22 -12.10
C GLY A 33 30.93 3.87 -13.03
N LEU A 34 30.51 4.26 -14.24
CA LEU A 34 31.38 4.99 -15.17
C LEU A 34 31.79 6.34 -14.64
N ALA A 35 30.86 7.07 -14.00
CA ALA A 35 31.15 8.39 -13.44
C ALA A 35 32.06 8.30 -12.19
N VAL A 36 31.86 7.30 -11.31
CA VAL A 36 32.62 7.21 -10.05
C VAL A 36 33.96 6.48 -10.24
N ASP A 37 33.96 5.32 -10.94
CA ASP A 37 35.13 4.43 -11.05
C ASP A 37 35.85 4.55 -12.41
N GLY A 38 35.26 5.27 -13.38
CA GLY A 38 35.81 5.41 -14.74
C GLY A 38 35.69 4.14 -15.58
N VAL A 39 35.10 3.06 -15.04
CA VAL A 39 34.92 1.77 -15.68
C VAL A 39 33.51 1.22 -15.51
N LEU A 40 33.09 0.38 -16.46
CA LEU A 40 31.83 -0.32 -16.30
C LEU A 40 31.90 -1.30 -15.12
N PRO A 41 30.97 -1.24 -14.14
CA PRO A 41 30.96 -2.16 -13.02
C PRO A 41 30.87 -3.62 -13.50
N SER A 42 31.75 -4.48 -13.02
CA SER A 42 31.74 -5.92 -13.32
C SER A 42 30.42 -6.62 -12.94
N GLY A 43 29.69 -6.05 -11.97
CA GLY A 43 28.40 -6.52 -11.48
C GLY A 43 27.19 -6.08 -12.31
N THR A 44 27.33 -5.29 -13.38
CA THR A 44 26.20 -4.73 -14.16
C THR A 44 25.28 -5.80 -14.72
N LEU A 45 25.83 -6.87 -15.28
CA LEU A 45 25.05 -7.99 -15.81
C LEU A 45 24.32 -8.75 -14.67
N GLY A 46 25.00 -8.98 -13.55
CA GLY A 46 24.40 -9.63 -12.37
C GLY A 46 23.26 -8.81 -11.78
N TYR A 47 23.44 -7.50 -11.67
CA TYR A 47 22.40 -6.56 -11.22
C TYR A 47 21.20 -6.59 -12.18
N GLY A 48 21.43 -6.49 -13.49
CA GLY A 48 20.40 -6.51 -14.52
C GLY A 48 19.64 -7.84 -14.53
N ALA A 49 20.35 -8.96 -14.43
CA ALA A 49 19.75 -10.30 -14.39
C ALA A 49 18.92 -10.52 -13.11
N GLY A 50 19.44 -10.09 -11.95
CA GLY A 50 18.74 -10.17 -10.67
C GLY A 50 17.46 -9.34 -10.65
N LEU A 51 17.57 -8.06 -11.02
CA LEU A 51 16.42 -7.14 -11.06
C LEU A 51 15.41 -7.59 -12.14
N GLY A 52 15.88 -7.92 -13.33
CA GLY A 52 15.07 -8.43 -14.42
C GLY A 52 14.35 -9.73 -14.06
N GLY A 53 15.03 -10.66 -13.39
CA GLY A 53 14.45 -11.91 -12.90
C GLY A 53 13.35 -11.68 -11.87
N LEU A 54 13.55 -10.77 -10.91
CA LEU A 54 12.55 -10.41 -9.90
C LEU A 54 11.29 -9.82 -10.53
N PHE A 55 11.44 -8.87 -11.45
CA PHE A 55 10.27 -8.22 -12.07
C PHE A 55 9.62 -9.10 -13.15
N LEU A 56 10.38 -9.95 -13.82
CA LEU A 56 9.80 -10.98 -14.69
C LEU A 56 8.97 -11.96 -13.87
N PHE A 57 9.47 -12.40 -12.70
CA PHE A 57 8.69 -13.23 -11.78
C PHE A 57 7.40 -12.53 -11.33
N ALA A 58 7.47 -11.26 -10.91
CA ALA A 58 6.29 -10.48 -10.55
C ALA A 58 5.29 -10.40 -11.71
N HIS A 59 5.76 -10.12 -12.94
CA HIS A 59 4.94 -10.10 -14.15
C HIS A 59 4.26 -11.46 -14.41
N LEU A 60 5.00 -12.57 -14.28
CA LEU A 60 4.44 -13.92 -14.52
C LEU A 60 3.35 -14.27 -13.49
N VAL A 61 3.53 -13.84 -12.21
CA VAL A 61 2.50 -13.99 -11.18
C VAL A 61 1.25 -13.19 -11.56
N VAL A 62 1.40 -11.91 -11.91
CA VAL A 62 0.26 -11.07 -12.33
C VAL A 62 -0.43 -11.67 -13.56
N ARG A 63 0.34 -12.09 -14.56
CA ARG A 63 -0.19 -12.69 -15.79
C ARG A 63 -1.06 -13.92 -15.52
N ARG A 64 -0.70 -14.74 -14.52
CA ARG A 64 -1.46 -15.96 -14.18
C ARG A 64 -2.61 -15.73 -13.24
N VAL A 65 -2.44 -14.84 -12.26
CA VAL A 65 -3.36 -14.72 -11.12
C VAL A 65 -4.28 -13.50 -11.23
N ALA A 66 -3.85 -12.45 -11.96
CA ALA A 66 -4.59 -11.21 -12.16
C ALA A 66 -4.51 -10.73 -13.63
N PRO A 67 -5.02 -11.52 -14.61
CA PRO A 67 -4.80 -11.26 -16.03
C PRO A 67 -5.46 -9.98 -16.56
N TYR A 68 -6.44 -9.42 -15.87
CA TYR A 68 -7.13 -8.18 -16.25
C TYR A 68 -6.67 -6.96 -15.45
N ALA A 69 -5.71 -7.10 -14.53
CA ALA A 69 -5.18 -5.99 -13.74
C ALA A 69 -4.58 -4.88 -14.63
N ASP A 70 -4.42 -3.68 -14.08
CA ASP A 70 -3.85 -2.54 -14.80
C ASP A 70 -2.40 -2.82 -15.24
N PRO A 71 -2.07 -2.66 -16.53
CA PRO A 71 -0.75 -3.01 -17.04
C PRO A 71 0.34 -1.95 -16.75
N LEU A 72 -0.01 -0.77 -16.19
CA LEU A 72 0.93 0.32 -15.97
C LEU A 72 1.50 0.35 -14.54
N ILE A 73 0.77 -0.19 -13.56
CA ILE A 73 1.18 -0.09 -12.15
C ILE A 73 2.51 -0.82 -11.91
N LEU A 74 2.64 -2.07 -12.35
CA LEU A 74 3.85 -2.86 -12.14
C LEU A 74 5.10 -2.26 -12.79
N PRO A 75 5.09 -1.81 -14.07
CA PRO A 75 6.24 -1.14 -14.67
C PRO A 75 6.67 0.14 -13.96
N CYS A 76 5.72 0.97 -13.51
CA CYS A 76 6.05 2.19 -12.76
C CYS A 76 6.73 1.87 -11.42
N VAL A 77 6.22 0.87 -10.68
CA VAL A 77 6.82 0.39 -9.43
C VAL A 77 8.22 -0.20 -9.68
N ALA A 78 8.38 -0.98 -10.76
CA ALA A 78 9.66 -1.55 -11.13
C ALA A 78 10.72 -0.48 -11.43
N LEU A 79 10.33 0.58 -12.14
CA LEU A 79 11.22 1.71 -12.44
C LEU A 79 11.60 2.48 -11.17
N LEU A 80 10.63 2.83 -10.31
CA LEU A 80 10.91 3.51 -9.04
C LEU A 80 11.84 2.67 -8.16
N ASN A 81 11.59 1.36 -8.04
CA ASN A 81 12.42 0.49 -7.22
C ASN A 81 13.84 0.32 -7.81
N GLY A 82 13.96 0.20 -9.13
CA GLY A 82 15.25 0.13 -9.80
C GLY A 82 16.07 1.42 -9.62
N LEU A 83 15.44 2.59 -9.82
CA LEU A 83 16.10 3.89 -9.58
C LEU A 83 16.50 4.05 -8.10
N GLY A 84 15.64 3.66 -7.15
CA GLY A 84 15.98 3.69 -5.73
C GLY A 84 17.23 2.88 -5.40
N LEU A 85 17.35 1.67 -5.94
CA LEU A 85 18.55 0.83 -5.77
C LEU A 85 19.81 1.48 -6.35
N VAL A 86 19.70 2.17 -7.50
CA VAL A 86 20.82 2.88 -8.12
C VAL A 86 21.28 4.05 -7.26
N VAL A 87 20.33 4.87 -6.76
CA VAL A 87 20.66 6.03 -5.92
C VAL A 87 21.23 5.58 -4.57
N ILE A 88 20.67 4.53 -3.95
CA ILE A 88 21.22 3.97 -2.70
C ILE A 88 22.66 3.47 -2.92
N ARG A 89 22.93 2.77 -4.05
CA ARG A 89 24.30 2.37 -4.39
C ARG A 89 25.23 3.56 -4.57
N ARG A 90 24.77 4.62 -5.22
CA ARG A 90 25.55 5.88 -5.37
C ARG A 90 25.91 6.45 -3.99
N LEU A 91 24.99 6.41 -3.05
CA LEU A 91 25.20 6.83 -1.67
C LEU A 91 26.13 5.90 -0.89
N ASP A 92 26.13 4.59 -1.18
CA ASP A 92 27.09 3.64 -0.61
C ASP A 92 28.54 4.03 -1.03
N PHE A 93 28.77 4.41 -2.29
CA PHE A 93 30.08 4.91 -2.73
C PHE A 93 30.52 6.15 -1.96
N ALA A 94 29.62 7.13 -1.79
CA ALA A 94 29.92 8.34 -1.02
C ALA A 94 30.19 8.04 0.47
N ALA A 95 29.51 7.06 1.03
CA ALA A 95 29.72 6.61 2.41
C ALA A 95 31.10 5.94 2.59
N VAL A 96 31.50 5.09 1.64
CA VAL A 96 32.83 4.46 1.62
C VAL A 96 33.93 5.50 1.49
N GLU A 97 33.81 6.42 0.53
CA GLU A 97 34.79 7.51 0.32
C GLU A 97 34.96 8.35 1.61
N SER A 98 33.83 8.75 2.20
CA SER A 98 33.82 9.52 3.46
C SER A 98 34.44 8.75 4.63
N ALA A 99 34.23 7.43 4.71
CA ALA A 99 34.82 6.57 5.74
C ALA A 99 36.35 6.48 5.58
N VAL A 100 36.83 6.26 4.35
CA VAL A 100 38.28 6.21 4.03
C VAL A 100 38.95 7.54 4.36
N GLN A 101 38.37 8.66 3.94
CA GLN A 101 38.95 10.02 4.21
C GLN A 101 39.03 10.31 5.72
N ARG A 102 38.11 9.79 6.53
CA ARG A 102 38.06 9.98 7.99
C ARG A 102 38.78 8.91 8.78
N GLY A 103 39.39 7.91 8.14
CA GLY A 103 40.03 6.77 8.79
C GLY A 103 39.07 5.94 9.66
N ARG A 104 37.79 5.81 9.23
CA ARG A 104 36.76 5.02 9.92
C ARG A 104 36.57 3.69 9.22
N ASP A 105 35.96 2.75 9.93
CA ASP A 105 35.56 1.46 9.36
C ASP A 105 34.61 1.69 8.18
N ILE A 106 34.80 0.91 7.11
CA ILE A 106 33.95 0.95 5.91
C ILE A 106 32.56 0.41 6.26
N PRO A 107 31.49 1.20 6.10
CA PRO A 107 30.16 0.76 6.39
C PRO A 107 29.73 -0.36 5.43
N GLY A 108 28.98 -1.33 5.93
CA GLY A 108 28.35 -2.32 5.06
C GLY A 108 27.31 -1.67 4.15
N GLY A 109 27.37 -1.96 2.83
CA GLY A 109 26.52 -1.34 1.82
C GLY A 109 25.01 -1.53 2.12
N GLU A 110 24.23 -0.51 1.85
CA GLU A 110 22.77 -0.49 1.97
C GLU A 110 22.09 -1.05 0.71
N ALA A 111 22.65 -0.82 -0.48
CA ALA A 111 22.10 -1.30 -1.74
C ALA A 111 21.95 -2.84 -1.82
N PRO A 112 22.92 -3.67 -1.40
CA PRO A 112 22.75 -5.12 -1.35
C PRO A 112 21.63 -5.55 -0.38
N ARG A 113 21.52 -4.90 0.77
CA ARG A 113 20.44 -5.16 1.74
C ARG A 113 19.08 -4.76 1.17
N GLN A 114 18.99 -3.63 0.48
CA GLN A 114 17.77 -3.18 -0.18
C GLN A 114 17.32 -4.13 -1.29
N LEU A 115 18.27 -4.72 -2.04
CA LEU A 115 17.95 -5.73 -3.04
C LEU A 115 17.33 -6.98 -2.40
N ILE A 116 17.84 -7.43 -1.26
CA ILE A 116 17.26 -8.55 -0.48
C ILE A 116 15.83 -8.16 -0.05
N TRP A 117 15.62 -6.96 0.49
CA TRP A 117 14.29 -6.49 0.86
C TRP A 117 13.35 -6.35 -0.33
N THR A 118 13.86 -5.97 -1.49
CA THR A 118 13.10 -5.98 -2.75
C THR A 118 12.63 -7.40 -3.09
N ALA A 119 13.52 -8.39 -2.99
CA ALA A 119 13.15 -9.78 -3.23
C ALA A 119 12.08 -10.28 -2.22
N VAL A 120 12.22 -9.94 -0.94
CA VAL A 120 11.20 -10.23 0.09
C VAL A 120 9.89 -9.52 -0.22
N GLY A 121 9.94 -8.25 -0.66
CA GLY A 121 8.78 -7.48 -1.07
C GLY A 121 8.05 -8.11 -2.26
N VAL A 122 8.78 -8.52 -3.31
CA VAL A 122 8.22 -9.22 -4.47
C VAL A 122 7.65 -10.58 -4.08
N ALA A 123 8.29 -11.30 -3.14
CA ALA A 123 7.74 -12.54 -2.60
C ALA A 123 6.43 -12.29 -1.82
N ALA A 124 6.38 -11.25 -0.98
CA ALA A 124 5.17 -10.83 -0.28
C ALA A 124 4.05 -10.42 -1.27
N PHE A 125 4.39 -9.67 -2.31
CA PHE A 125 3.49 -9.33 -3.41
C PHE A 125 2.88 -10.58 -4.06
N ALA A 126 3.71 -11.56 -4.41
CA ALA A 126 3.26 -12.81 -4.99
C ALA A 126 2.37 -13.59 -4.00
N ALA A 127 2.77 -13.68 -2.72
CA ALA A 127 1.99 -14.33 -1.67
C ALA A 127 0.60 -13.69 -1.52
N VAL A 128 0.52 -12.36 -1.44
CA VAL A 128 -0.77 -11.64 -1.37
C VAL A 128 -1.64 -11.95 -2.57
N LEU A 129 -1.12 -11.89 -3.81
CA LEU A 129 -1.88 -12.21 -5.02
C LEU A 129 -2.37 -13.66 -5.07
N LEU A 130 -1.58 -14.61 -4.58
CA LEU A 130 -1.93 -16.04 -4.56
C LEU A 130 -2.97 -16.37 -3.48
N VAL A 131 -2.83 -15.78 -2.28
CA VAL A 131 -3.72 -16.02 -1.14
C VAL A 131 -5.03 -15.25 -1.29
N VAL A 132 -4.96 -13.97 -1.65
CA VAL A 132 -6.13 -13.12 -1.83
C VAL A 132 -6.68 -13.30 -3.25
N ARG A 133 -7.48 -14.34 -3.46
CA ARG A 133 -8.11 -14.61 -4.76
C ARG A 133 -9.24 -13.64 -5.09
N ASP A 134 -9.94 -13.19 -4.06
CA ASP A 134 -11.00 -12.20 -4.12
C ASP A 134 -10.80 -11.17 -3.01
N HIS A 135 -10.73 -9.89 -3.40
CA HIS A 135 -10.54 -8.79 -2.46
C HIS A 135 -11.71 -8.65 -1.47
N THR A 136 -12.93 -9.03 -1.87
CA THR A 136 -14.12 -8.98 -1.00
C THR A 136 -13.98 -9.87 0.23
N THR A 137 -13.21 -10.95 0.15
CA THR A 137 -12.92 -11.83 1.29
C THR A 137 -12.21 -11.08 2.42
N LEU A 138 -11.42 -10.03 2.11
CA LEU A 138 -10.74 -9.22 3.09
C LEU A 138 -11.72 -8.48 4.03
N GLN A 139 -12.94 -8.19 3.56
CA GLN A 139 -13.96 -7.54 4.36
C GLN A 139 -14.35 -8.35 5.62
N ARG A 140 -14.22 -9.68 5.58
CA ARG A 140 -14.48 -10.55 6.75
C ARG A 140 -13.52 -10.27 7.90
N TYR A 141 -12.32 -9.78 7.58
CA TYR A 141 -11.25 -9.52 8.55
C TYR A 141 -11.21 -8.06 9.03
N THR A 142 -12.29 -7.30 8.84
CA THR A 142 -12.38 -5.87 9.19
C THR A 142 -11.94 -5.62 10.64
N TYR A 143 -12.55 -6.27 11.63
CA TYR A 143 -12.23 -6.04 13.05
C TYR A 143 -10.91 -6.68 13.48
N THR A 144 -10.57 -7.84 12.92
CA THR A 144 -9.27 -8.48 13.17
C THR A 144 -8.12 -7.64 12.62
N SER A 145 -8.31 -6.95 11.49
CA SER A 145 -7.34 -6.00 10.93
C SER A 145 -7.15 -4.78 11.84
N ALA A 146 -8.23 -4.25 12.43
CA ALA A 146 -8.11 -3.18 13.42
C ALA A 146 -7.28 -3.63 14.63
N ALA A 147 -7.62 -4.78 15.21
CA ALA A 147 -6.92 -5.32 16.37
C ALA A 147 -5.44 -5.61 16.04
N ALA A 148 -5.16 -6.27 14.92
CA ALA A 148 -3.80 -6.56 14.47
C ALA A 148 -3.00 -5.27 14.18
N GLY A 149 -3.61 -4.28 13.54
CA GLY A 149 -3.00 -2.98 13.28
C GLY A 149 -2.62 -2.26 14.56
N LEU A 150 -3.53 -2.20 15.55
CA LEU A 150 -3.26 -1.58 16.85
C LEU A 150 -2.19 -2.34 17.64
N VAL A 151 -2.22 -3.69 17.63
CA VAL A 151 -1.16 -4.50 18.26
C VAL A 151 0.20 -4.22 17.63
N LEU A 152 0.27 -4.15 16.29
CA LEU A 152 1.52 -3.81 15.60
C LEU A 152 2.03 -2.42 15.99
N LEU A 153 1.16 -1.42 16.10
CA LEU A 153 1.56 -0.08 16.55
C LEU A 153 2.07 -0.05 17.99
N LEU A 154 1.58 -0.94 18.85
CA LEU A 154 2.03 -1.05 20.25
C LEU A 154 3.37 -1.78 20.40
N LEU A 155 3.80 -2.59 19.44
CA LEU A 155 5.05 -3.38 19.53
C LEU A 155 6.29 -2.53 19.84
N PRO A 156 6.52 -1.36 19.20
CA PRO A 156 7.68 -0.52 19.53
C PRO A 156 7.63 0.07 20.93
N ALA A 157 6.46 0.15 21.57
CA ALA A 157 6.30 0.67 22.92
C ALA A 157 6.76 -0.35 23.99
N LEU A 158 6.88 -1.64 23.63
CA LEU A 158 7.32 -2.69 24.53
C LEU A 158 8.84 -2.58 24.80
N PRO A 159 9.29 -2.57 26.07
CA PRO A 159 10.70 -2.34 26.41
C PRO A 159 11.66 -3.34 25.78
N VAL A 160 11.22 -4.59 25.60
CA VAL A 160 12.05 -5.70 25.08
C VAL A 160 12.19 -5.65 23.56
N LEU A 161 11.17 -5.17 22.85
CA LEU A 161 11.10 -5.22 21.39
C LEU A 161 11.42 -3.88 20.72
N GLY A 162 11.24 -2.76 21.45
CA GLY A 162 11.35 -1.41 20.89
C GLY A 162 12.66 -0.71 21.25
N PRO A 163 13.72 -0.78 20.42
CA PRO A 163 14.92 0.03 20.62
C PRO A 163 14.59 1.51 20.45
N THR A 164 15.24 2.34 21.27
CA THR A 164 15.16 3.79 21.06
C THR A 164 16.26 4.20 20.07
N ILE A 165 15.85 4.68 18.90
CA ILE A 165 16.74 5.15 17.83
C ILE A 165 16.47 6.65 17.64
N ASN A 166 17.49 7.49 17.75
CA ASN A 166 17.37 8.97 17.62
C ASN A 166 16.27 9.57 18.53
N GLY A 167 16.07 9.00 19.73
CA GLY A 167 15.09 9.48 20.70
C GLY A 167 13.63 9.12 20.39
N ALA A 168 13.37 8.33 19.35
CA ALA A 168 12.06 7.80 18.97
C ALA A 168 11.98 6.28 19.09
N ARG A 169 10.80 5.75 19.42
CA ARG A 169 10.52 4.31 19.48
C ARG A 169 9.55 3.93 18.35
N LEU A 170 10.08 3.79 17.15
CA LEU A 170 9.33 3.49 15.93
C LEU A 170 9.60 2.08 15.40
N TRP A 171 10.71 1.51 15.83
CA TRP A 171 11.26 0.27 15.32
C TRP A 171 11.07 -0.87 16.31
N SER A 172 10.83 -2.05 15.81
CA SER A 172 10.84 -3.29 16.59
C SER A 172 11.92 -4.22 16.08
N ARG A 173 12.65 -4.86 17.00
CA ARG A 173 13.71 -5.80 16.65
C ARG A 173 13.21 -7.23 16.81
N PHE A 174 13.22 -7.98 15.70
CA PHE A 174 12.85 -9.38 15.66
C PHE A 174 13.95 -10.20 14.99
N ALA A 175 14.47 -11.22 15.65
CA ALA A 175 15.46 -12.16 15.10
C ALA A 175 16.64 -11.46 14.37
N GLY A 176 17.12 -10.34 14.90
CA GLY A 176 18.21 -9.56 14.29
C GLY A 176 17.77 -8.54 13.21
N PHE A 177 16.52 -8.57 12.76
CA PHE A 177 15.97 -7.60 11.83
C PHE A 177 15.27 -6.46 12.56
N THR A 178 15.43 -5.26 12.02
CA THR A 178 14.72 -4.06 12.50
C THR A 178 13.56 -3.77 11.56
N VAL A 179 12.34 -3.83 12.08
CA VAL A 179 11.09 -3.67 11.33
C VAL A 179 10.35 -2.47 11.87
N GLN A 180 9.75 -1.67 11.00
CA GLN A 180 8.84 -0.58 11.36
C GLN A 180 7.39 -1.05 11.23
N PRO A 181 6.72 -1.39 12.35
CA PRO A 181 5.39 -1.99 12.31
C PRO A 181 4.30 -1.06 11.76
N SER A 182 4.50 0.27 11.84
CA SER A 182 3.53 1.27 11.35
C SER A 182 3.27 1.15 9.84
N GLU A 183 4.23 0.68 9.05
CA GLU A 183 4.05 0.47 7.61
C GLU A 183 3.02 -0.63 7.30
N VAL A 184 3.06 -1.73 8.02
CA VAL A 184 2.08 -2.81 7.88
C VAL A 184 0.75 -2.43 8.55
N ALA A 185 0.80 -1.79 9.73
CA ALA A 185 -0.38 -1.32 10.43
C ALA A 185 -1.21 -0.36 9.58
N LYS A 186 -0.57 0.49 8.76
CA LYS A 186 -1.23 1.37 7.78
C LYS A 186 -2.18 0.57 6.87
N LEU A 187 -1.71 -0.51 6.26
CA LEU A 187 -2.52 -1.33 5.36
C LEU A 187 -3.70 -1.99 6.09
N LEU A 188 -3.46 -2.51 7.28
CA LEU A 188 -4.49 -3.15 8.09
C LEU A 188 -5.57 -2.16 8.55
N LEU A 189 -5.19 -0.93 8.89
CA LEU A 189 -6.15 0.11 9.28
C LEU A 189 -6.92 0.66 8.05
N ILE A 190 -6.30 0.75 6.87
CA ILE A 190 -7.02 1.05 5.62
C ILE A 190 -8.11 0.00 5.37
N LEU A 191 -7.76 -1.28 5.53
CA LEU A 191 -8.69 -2.39 5.36
C LEU A 191 -9.83 -2.32 6.38
N PHE A 192 -9.51 -2.03 7.65
CA PHE A 192 -10.51 -1.81 8.69
C PHE A 192 -11.44 -0.64 8.35
N PHE A 193 -10.89 0.54 8.01
CA PHE A 193 -11.69 1.70 7.67
C PHE A 193 -12.60 1.41 6.47
N ALA A 194 -12.08 0.78 5.41
CA ALA A 194 -12.88 0.41 4.25
C ALA A 194 -14.05 -0.52 4.62
N GLY A 195 -13.80 -1.59 5.36
CA GLY A 195 -14.82 -2.54 5.77
C GLY A 195 -15.86 -1.95 6.72
N TYR A 196 -15.40 -1.19 7.73
CA TYR A 196 -16.29 -0.55 8.70
C TYR A 196 -17.16 0.54 8.09
N LEU A 197 -16.56 1.43 7.30
CA LEU A 197 -17.29 2.55 6.69
C LEU A 197 -18.33 2.06 5.68
N VAL A 198 -18.04 1.01 4.93
CA VAL A 198 -19.02 0.39 4.04
C VAL A 198 -20.20 -0.23 4.84
N ALA A 199 -19.89 -0.96 5.90
CA ALA A 199 -20.92 -1.59 6.73
C ALA A 199 -21.84 -0.57 7.44
N LYS A 200 -21.34 0.65 7.68
CA LYS A 200 -22.07 1.73 8.37
C LYS A 200 -22.47 2.89 7.46
N ARG A 201 -22.28 2.78 6.14
CA ARG A 201 -22.50 3.85 5.17
C ARG A 201 -23.89 4.48 5.31
N ASP A 202 -24.94 3.68 5.36
CA ASP A 202 -26.32 4.17 5.41
C ASP A 202 -26.61 4.98 6.67
N VAL A 203 -26.06 4.52 7.81
CA VAL A 203 -26.21 5.20 9.10
C VAL A 203 -25.38 6.48 9.16
N LEU A 204 -24.16 6.46 8.59
CA LEU A 204 -23.25 7.61 8.56
C LEU A 204 -23.69 8.68 7.54
N SER A 205 -24.41 8.28 6.49
CA SER A 205 -24.96 9.20 5.49
C SER A 205 -26.24 9.89 5.96
N LEU A 206 -26.97 9.35 6.95
CA LEU A 206 -28.15 9.98 7.53
C LEU A 206 -27.72 11.10 8.48
N ALA A 207 -27.94 12.36 8.08
CA ALA A 207 -27.69 13.51 8.96
C ALA A 207 -28.64 13.44 10.17
N SER A 208 -28.07 13.32 11.35
CA SER A 208 -28.83 13.22 12.58
C SER A 208 -28.96 14.54 13.32
N ARG A 209 -27.97 15.45 13.19
CA ARG A 209 -27.97 16.79 13.78
C ARG A 209 -27.23 17.78 12.89
N ARG A 210 -27.82 18.95 12.70
CA ARG A 210 -27.10 20.13 12.17
C ARG A 210 -26.56 20.94 13.34
N VAL A 211 -25.23 21.05 13.40
CA VAL A 211 -24.52 21.87 14.39
C VAL A 211 -23.68 22.87 13.62
N LEU A 212 -23.94 24.19 13.80
CA LEU A 212 -23.24 25.27 13.09
C LEU A 212 -23.23 25.13 11.54
N GLY A 213 -24.31 24.60 10.97
CA GLY A 213 -24.41 24.37 9.52
C GLY A 213 -23.71 23.08 9.03
N LEU A 214 -23.06 22.31 9.91
CA LEU A 214 -22.42 21.04 9.58
C LEU A 214 -23.36 19.88 9.93
N ASP A 215 -23.56 18.98 8.98
CA ASP A 215 -24.34 17.76 9.19
C ASP A 215 -23.47 16.69 9.86
N LEU A 216 -23.74 16.40 11.13
CA LEU A 216 -23.01 15.39 11.92
C LEU A 216 -23.86 14.13 12.07
N PRO A 217 -23.27 12.92 11.84
CA PRO A 217 -23.92 11.66 12.18
C PRO A 217 -23.94 11.41 13.70
N ARG A 218 -24.67 10.39 14.14
CA ARG A 218 -24.73 10.01 15.55
C ARG A 218 -23.37 9.50 16.03
N GLY A 219 -22.86 10.05 17.14
CA GLY A 219 -21.57 9.67 17.72
C GLY A 219 -21.44 8.19 18.05
N ARG A 220 -22.55 7.49 18.36
CA ARG A 220 -22.57 6.05 18.61
C ARG A 220 -22.08 5.23 17.44
N ASP A 221 -22.41 5.61 16.20
CA ASP A 221 -22.08 4.87 14.99
C ASP A 221 -20.65 5.15 14.50
N LEU A 222 -20.07 6.26 14.94
CA LEU A 222 -18.65 6.58 14.72
C LEU A 222 -17.73 6.00 15.82
N GLY A 223 -18.28 5.56 16.96
CA GLY A 223 -17.53 5.16 18.13
C GLY A 223 -16.36 4.20 17.84
N PRO A 224 -16.59 3.02 17.27
CA PRO A 224 -15.51 2.05 17.02
C PRO A 224 -14.42 2.56 16.10
N VAL A 225 -14.75 3.34 15.06
CA VAL A 225 -13.76 3.87 14.13
C VAL A 225 -12.98 5.03 14.75
N LEU A 226 -13.63 5.87 15.56
CA LEU A 226 -12.97 6.94 16.32
C LEU A 226 -12.04 6.38 17.40
N VAL A 227 -12.43 5.29 18.07
CA VAL A 227 -11.59 4.62 19.06
C VAL A 227 -10.35 4.02 18.40
N ALA A 228 -10.50 3.27 17.31
CA ALA A 228 -9.36 2.69 16.60
C ALA A 228 -8.42 3.77 16.06
N TRP A 229 -8.97 4.83 15.47
CA TRP A 229 -8.23 5.96 14.95
C TRP A 229 -7.54 6.75 16.07
N GLY A 230 -8.27 7.12 17.13
CA GLY A 230 -7.70 7.84 18.28
C GLY A 230 -6.62 7.04 19.00
N ALA A 231 -6.82 5.73 19.18
CA ALA A 231 -5.81 4.85 19.76
C ALA A 231 -4.55 4.77 18.89
N SER A 232 -4.69 4.66 17.57
CA SER A 232 -3.54 4.65 16.66
C SER A 232 -2.74 5.94 16.71
N LEU A 233 -3.43 7.10 16.72
CA LEU A 233 -2.79 8.41 16.87
C LEU A 233 -2.08 8.56 18.23
N ALA A 234 -2.73 8.15 19.31
CA ALA A 234 -2.14 8.25 20.67
C ALA A 234 -0.83 7.45 20.77
N VAL A 235 -0.80 6.25 20.18
CA VAL A 235 0.41 5.41 20.15
C VAL A 235 1.52 6.06 19.32
N LEU A 236 1.19 6.58 18.14
CA LEU A 236 2.16 7.22 17.24
C LEU A 236 2.71 8.53 17.82
N ILE A 237 1.86 9.36 18.43
CA ILE A 237 2.28 10.60 19.12
C ILE A 237 3.22 10.27 20.27
N ARG A 238 2.90 9.24 21.08
CA ARG A 238 3.77 8.78 22.17
C ARG A 238 5.12 8.26 21.64
N GLY A 239 5.12 7.59 20.48
CA GLY A 239 6.32 7.14 19.79
C GLY A 239 7.13 8.26 19.14
N LYS A 240 6.62 9.51 19.12
CA LYS A 240 7.18 10.68 18.41
C LYS A 240 7.19 10.52 16.88
N ASP A 241 6.28 9.70 16.34
CA ASP A 241 6.10 9.48 14.91
C ASP A 241 5.09 10.48 14.35
N LEU A 242 5.55 11.71 14.12
CA LEU A 242 4.69 12.77 13.57
C LEU A 242 4.28 12.49 12.12
N GLY A 243 5.18 11.89 11.33
CA GLY A 243 4.90 11.57 9.93
C GLY A 243 3.79 10.56 9.79
N SER A 244 3.92 9.40 10.45
CA SER A 244 2.85 8.41 10.43
C SER A 244 1.57 8.92 11.07
N SER A 245 1.65 9.74 12.15
CA SER A 245 0.47 10.35 12.77
C SER A 245 -0.32 11.21 11.78
N LEU A 246 0.38 12.06 11.01
CA LEU A 246 -0.23 12.88 9.97
C LEU A 246 -0.87 12.04 8.87
N LEU A 247 -0.17 10.99 8.42
CA LEU A 247 -0.69 10.05 7.41
C LEU A 247 -1.98 9.37 7.87
N PHE A 248 -2.00 8.82 9.09
CA PHE A 248 -3.18 8.15 9.64
C PHE A 248 -4.34 9.12 9.87
N PHE A 249 -4.04 10.34 10.33
CA PHE A 249 -5.05 11.38 10.50
C PHE A 249 -5.73 11.72 9.17
N ALA A 250 -4.93 12.11 8.17
CA ALA A 250 -5.46 12.55 6.89
C ALA A 250 -6.14 11.41 6.12
N LEU A 251 -5.58 10.18 6.19
CA LEU A 251 -6.17 9.00 5.61
C LEU A 251 -7.58 8.73 6.16
N PHE A 252 -7.75 8.80 7.48
CA PHE A 252 -9.05 8.63 8.11
C PHE A 252 -10.07 9.66 7.62
N VAL A 253 -9.70 10.95 7.61
CA VAL A 253 -10.57 12.04 7.19
C VAL A 253 -11.01 11.85 5.73
N VAL A 254 -10.07 11.51 4.84
CA VAL A 254 -10.37 11.30 3.42
C VAL A 254 -11.21 10.05 3.20
N MET A 255 -10.91 8.94 3.85
CA MET A 255 -11.74 7.74 3.72
C MET A 255 -13.17 7.96 4.22
N LEU A 256 -13.33 8.75 5.29
CA LEU A 256 -14.64 9.14 5.79
C LEU A 256 -15.39 10.04 4.80
N TYR A 257 -14.70 10.99 4.16
CA TYR A 257 -15.25 11.80 3.08
C TYR A 257 -15.69 10.94 1.89
N VAL A 258 -14.81 10.05 1.40
CA VAL A 258 -15.10 9.17 0.24
C VAL A 258 -16.27 8.22 0.53
N ALA A 259 -16.40 7.74 1.78
CA ALA A 259 -17.48 6.84 2.18
C ALA A 259 -18.83 7.54 2.29
N THR A 260 -18.85 8.80 2.76
CA THR A 260 -20.07 9.53 3.09
C THR A 260 -20.46 10.58 2.05
N GLU A 261 -19.53 10.96 1.16
CA GLU A 261 -19.65 12.02 0.15
C GLU A 261 -19.98 13.41 0.76
N ARG A 262 -19.62 13.63 2.06
CA ARG A 262 -19.90 14.88 2.78
C ARG A 262 -18.64 15.69 2.99
N THR A 263 -18.63 16.90 2.41
CA THR A 263 -17.53 17.87 2.57
C THR A 263 -17.34 18.35 4.01
N SER A 264 -18.38 18.24 4.85
CA SER A 264 -18.29 18.56 6.29
C SER A 264 -17.15 17.85 6.98
N TRP A 265 -16.82 16.61 6.58
CA TRP A 265 -15.70 15.86 7.15
C TRP A 265 -14.33 16.45 6.82
N LEU A 266 -14.18 17.02 5.62
CA LEU A 266 -12.95 17.71 5.25
C LEU A 266 -12.78 18.98 6.07
N VAL A 267 -13.86 19.76 6.24
CA VAL A 267 -13.84 20.97 7.07
C VAL A 267 -13.49 20.63 8.52
N ILE A 268 -14.17 19.64 9.10
CA ILE A 268 -13.89 19.17 10.47
C ILE A 268 -12.46 18.65 10.57
N GLY A 269 -12.01 17.88 9.59
CA GLY A 269 -10.64 17.37 9.52
C GLY A 269 -9.60 18.50 9.53
N VAL A 270 -9.78 19.53 8.69
CA VAL A 270 -8.88 20.69 8.66
C VAL A 270 -8.89 21.44 10.00
N LEU A 271 -10.07 21.68 10.59
CA LEU A 271 -10.17 22.34 11.90
C LEU A 271 -9.49 21.55 13.02
N LEU A 272 -9.69 20.23 13.05
CA LEU A 272 -9.04 19.35 14.01
C LEU A 272 -7.53 19.28 13.78
N PHE A 273 -7.09 19.28 12.52
CA PHE A 273 -5.66 19.31 12.18
C PHE A 273 -5.00 20.60 12.67
N VAL A 274 -5.58 21.76 12.34
CA VAL A 274 -5.04 23.07 12.75
C VAL A 274 -5.03 23.19 14.27
N GLY A 275 -6.14 22.85 14.93
CA GLY A 275 -6.21 22.86 16.41
C GLY A 275 -5.24 21.88 17.05
N GLY A 276 -5.11 20.68 16.50
CA GLY A 276 -4.17 19.65 16.96
C GLY A 276 -2.71 20.05 16.76
N ALA A 277 -2.37 20.61 15.60
CA ALA A 277 -1.03 21.10 15.28
C ALA A 277 -0.63 22.26 16.20
N PHE A 278 -1.53 23.21 16.41
CA PHE A 278 -1.34 24.32 17.35
C PHE A 278 -1.10 23.80 18.77
N THR A 279 -1.93 22.90 19.26
CA THR A 279 -1.78 22.29 20.57
C THR A 279 -0.47 21.51 20.68
N ALA A 280 -0.10 20.74 19.64
CA ALA A 280 1.14 19.96 19.61
C ALA A 280 2.40 20.85 19.63
N TYR A 281 2.35 22.00 19.00
CA TYR A 281 3.45 22.99 19.02
C TYR A 281 3.78 23.43 20.44
N PHE A 282 2.77 23.72 21.28
CA PHE A 282 3.01 24.15 22.66
C PHE A 282 3.30 23.00 23.63
N LEU A 283 2.80 21.80 23.38
CA LEU A 283 2.96 20.66 24.29
C LEU A 283 4.24 19.87 24.05
N PHE A 284 4.75 19.83 22.82
CA PHE A 284 5.83 18.92 22.42
C PHE A 284 7.05 19.66 21.85
N ALA A 285 8.13 19.74 22.60
CA ALA A 285 9.37 20.40 22.17
C ALA A 285 9.96 19.87 20.86
N HIS A 286 9.71 18.59 20.50
CA HIS A 286 10.16 18.05 19.22
C HIS A 286 9.32 18.52 18.03
N VAL A 287 8.03 18.84 18.23
CA VAL A 287 7.17 19.48 17.24
C VAL A 287 7.59 20.91 17.02
N GLN A 288 7.78 21.65 18.14
CA GLN A 288 8.25 23.03 18.10
C GLN A 288 9.55 23.16 17.30
N ARG A 289 10.56 22.35 17.62
CA ARG A 289 11.83 22.35 16.87
C ARG A 289 11.65 22.09 15.36
N ARG A 290 10.76 21.18 14.95
CA ARG A 290 10.51 20.91 13.52
C ARG A 290 9.82 22.07 12.82
N VAL A 291 8.90 22.75 13.51
CA VAL A 291 8.21 23.94 12.97
C VAL A 291 9.19 25.11 12.88
N ASP A 292 9.97 25.36 13.94
CA ASP A 292 10.96 26.44 13.95
C ASP A 292 12.02 26.25 12.86
N THR A 293 12.55 25.03 12.71
CA THR A 293 13.48 24.67 11.61
C THR A 293 12.84 24.80 10.22
N TRP A 294 11.56 24.54 10.08
CA TRP A 294 10.85 24.71 8.83
C TRP A 294 10.64 26.18 8.46
N LEU A 295 10.30 27.01 9.45
CA LEU A 295 10.09 28.46 9.24
C LEU A 295 11.39 29.19 8.92
N ASP A 296 12.47 28.86 9.62
CA ASP A 296 13.80 29.42 9.37
C ASP A 296 14.90 28.36 9.54
N PRO A 297 15.19 27.58 8.49
CA PRO A 297 16.22 26.55 8.55
C PRO A 297 17.65 27.14 8.66
N PHE A 298 17.83 28.42 8.29
CA PHE A 298 19.12 29.10 8.33
C PHE A 298 19.43 29.76 9.69
N ALA A 299 18.48 29.78 10.62
CA ALA A 299 18.73 30.25 11.98
C ALA A 299 19.72 29.38 12.75
N ASP A 300 19.74 28.06 12.48
CA ASP A 300 20.66 27.10 13.10
C ASP A 300 21.14 26.06 12.05
N PRO A 301 21.93 26.51 11.03
CA PRO A 301 22.24 25.71 9.86
C PRO A 301 23.18 24.54 10.15
N ASP A 302 23.93 24.59 11.28
CA ASP A 302 24.91 23.58 11.65
C ASP A 302 24.36 22.48 12.58
N ARG A 303 23.15 22.64 13.11
CA ARG A 303 22.51 21.71 14.05
C ARG A 303 21.12 21.27 13.58
N ASN A 304 20.07 21.96 14.07
CA ASN A 304 18.70 21.59 13.80
C ASN A 304 18.29 21.77 12.34
N GLY A 305 18.77 22.82 11.68
CA GLY A 305 18.52 23.13 10.27
C GLY A 305 19.39 22.35 9.28
N PHE A 306 20.48 21.71 9.73
CA PHE A 306 21.51 21.15 8.87
C PHE A 306 20.95 20.24 7.75
N GLN A 307 20.06 19.31 8.09
CA GLN A 307 19.49 18.39 7.12
C GLN A 307 18.69 19.10 6.02
N LEU A 308 17.84 20.05 6.40
CA LEU A 308 17.01 20.79 5.46
C LEU A 308 17.85 21.76 4.61
N VAL A 309 18.80 22.45 5.22
CA VAL A 309 19.73 23.34 4.50
C VAL A 309 20.54 22.56 3.47
N GLN A 310 21.13 21.43 3.83
CA GLN A 310 21.86 20.58 2.87
C GLN A 310 20.95 20.04 1.75
N SER A 311 19.71 19.71 2.07
CA SER A 311 18.72 19.31 1.06
C SER A 311 18.44 20.44 0.06
N LEU A 312 18.22 21.66 0.56
CA LEU A 312 17.99 22.84 -0.28
C LEU A 312 19.20 23.16 -1.16
N PHE A 313 20.42 23.02 -0.63
CA PHE A 313 21.64 23.17 -1.41
C PHE A 313 21.75 22.08 -2.49
N GLY A 314 21.41 20.82 -2.18
CA GLY A 314 21.37 19.73 -3.17
C GLY A 314 20.45 20.07 -4.34
N PHE A 315 19.21 20.51 -4.06
CA PHE A 315 18.29 20.97 -5.12
C PHE A 315 18.82 22.19 -5.88
N GLY A 316 19.43 23.16 -5.18
CA GLY A 316 20.03 24.33 -5.80
C GLY A 316 21.21 23.99 -6.72
N THR A 317 22.07 23.07 -6.31
CA THR A 317 23.20 22.55 -7.10
C THR A 317 22.73 21.80 -8.34
N GLY A 318 21.68 20.95 -8.19
CA GLY A 318 21.15 20.19 -9.31
C GLY A 318 20.43 21.03 -10.37
N GLY A 319 19.86 22.16 -9.99
CA GLY A 319 19.18 23.06 -10.93
C GLY A 319 18.13 22.34 -11.77
N LEU A 320 18.11 22.61 -13.09
CA LEU A 320 17.10 22.05 -13.99
C LEU A 320 17.42 20.61 -14.43
N THR A 321 18.66 20.36 -14.86
CA THR A 321 19.07 19.10 -15.51
C THR A 321 19.87 18.15 -14.62
N GLY A 322 20.25 18.59 -13.43
CA GLY A 322 21.11 17.85 -12.52
C GLY A 322 22.60 18.03 -12.83
N THR A 323 23.42 17.59 -11.89
CA THR A 323 24.89 17.54 -12.07
C THR A 323 25.30 16.34 -12.94
N GLY A 324 24.45 15.35 -13.10
CA GLY A 324 24.72 14.05 -13.73
C GLY A 324 24.79 12.92 -12.70
N LEU A 325 24.33 11.72 -13.10
CA LEU A 325 24.39 10.54 -12.25
C LEU A 325 25.83 10.16 -11.91
N GLY A 326 26.19 10.22 -10.62
CA GLY A 326 27.53 9.94 -10.13
C GLY A 326 28.44 11.16 -9.98
N GLU A 327 28.08 12.32 -10.54
CA GLU A 327 28.90 13.56 -10.57
C GLU A 327 28.56 14.50 -9.39
N GLY A 328 27.43 14.34 -8.73
CA GLY A 328 27.02 15.11 -7.55
C GLY A 328 27.74 14.70 -6.27
N ARG A 329 27.38 15.34 -5.15
CA ARG A 329 27.84 15.01 -3.79
C ARG A 329 26.67 14.72 -2.85
N PRO A 330 25.75 13.82 -3.22
CA PRO A 330 24.52 13.59 -2.46
C PRO A 330 24.78 13.03 -1.05
N GLY A 331 25.98 12.51 -0.77
CA GLY A 331 26.41 12.08 0.56
C GLY A 331 26.61 13.21 1.57
N THR A 332 26.56 14.50 1.18
CA THR A 332 26.58 15.65 2.08
C THR A 332 25.27 15.80 2.85
N VAL A 333 24.16 15.34 2.28
CA VAL A 333 22.85 15.37 2.90
C VAL A 333 22.72 14.21 3.89
N PRO A 334 22.51 14.45 5.20
CA PRO A 334 22.30 13.37 6.17
C PRO A 334 21.03 12.58 5.86
N PHE A 335 21.09 11.26 6.05
CA PHE A 335 19.95 10.37 5.76
C PHE A 335 19.46 10.44 4.30
N ALA A 336 20.36 10.76 3.36
CA ALA A 336 20.05 10.80 1.92
C ALA A 336 19.48 9.48 1.39
N SER A 337 19.87 8.34 1.94
CA SER A 337 19.34 7.02 1.53
C SER A 337 17.91 6.75 2.02
N THR A 338 17.46 7.43 3.06
CA THR A 338 16.15 7.21 3.69
C THR A 338 15.20 8.38 3.39
N ASP A 339 15.16 9.36 4.30
CA ASP A 339 14.16 10.44 4.28
C ASP A 339 14.44 11.49 3.21
N PHE A 340 15.72 11.68 2.85
CA PHE A 340 16.17 12.73 1.92
C PHE A 340 16.58 12.21 0.53
N ILE A 341 16.14 11.01 0.14
CA ILE A 341 16.53 10.44 -1.16
C ILE A 341 16.12 11.32 -2.35
N MET A 342 15.04 12.09 -2.20
CA MET A 342 14.60 13.03 -3.23
C MET A 342 15.57 14.20 -3.40
N ALA A 343 16.31 14.60 -2.36
CA ALA A 343 17.37 15.61 -2.47
C ALA A 343 18.57 15.07 -3.29
N ALA A 344 18.95 13.80 -3.07
CA ALA A 344 19.98 13.15 -3.87
C ALA A 344 19.57 13.04 -5.36
N ILE A 345 18.32 12.68 -5.62
CA ILE A 345 17.74 12.66 -6.97
C ILE A 345 17.72 14.08 -7.57
N GLY A 346 17.35 15.08 -6.77
CA GLY A 346 17.30 16.47 -7.20
C GLY A 346 18.68 17.05 -7.53
N GLU A 347 19.72 16.66 -6.81
CA GLU A 347 21.10 17.08 -7.10
C GLU A 347 21.63 16.44 -8.38
N GLU A 348 21.50 15.12 -8.53
CA GLU A 348 22.11 14.41 -9.67
C GLU A 348 21.26 14.44 -10.94
N LEU A 349 19.92 14.42 -10.84
CA LEU A 349 19.00 14.41 -11.99
C LEU A 349 18.23 15.73 -12.17
N GLY A 350 18.41 16.69 -11.28
CA GLY A 350 17.78 18.00 -11.34
C GLY A 350 16.26 17.97 -11.17
N LEU A 351 15.66 19.11 -11.44
CA LEU A 351 14.21 19.26 -11.40
C LEU A 351 13.50 18.29 -12.38
N VAL A 352 14.10 18.03 -13.54
CA VAL A 352 13.55 17.08 -14.54
C VAL A 352 13.44 15.68 -13.93
N GLY A 353 14.47 15.20 -13.22
CA GLY A 353 14.45 13.90 -12.54
C GLY A 353 13.41 13.83 -11.42
N VAL A 354 13.34 14.89 -10.60
CA VAL A 354 12.33 15.02 -9.54
C VAL A 354 10.91 14.94 -10.11
N MET A 355 10.65 15.72 -11.19
CA MET A 355 9.33 15.71 -11.83
C MET A 355 9.01 14.38 -12.49
N ALA A 356 9.98 13.69 -13.10
CA ALA A 356 9.78 12.36 -13.66
C ALA A 356 9.38 11.35 -12.58
N VAL A 357 10.04 11.36 -11.41
CA VAL A 357 9.68 10.52 -10.25
C VAL A 357 8.28 10.85 -9.75
N LEU A 358 7.95 12.12 -9.60
CA LEU A 358 6.60 12.55 -9.17
C LEU A 358 5.52 12.14 -10.16
N LEU A 359 5.79 12.20 -11.46
CA LEU A 359 4.87 11.74 -12.51
C LEU A 359 4.65 10.23 -12.44
N LEU A 360 5.68 9.43 -12.15
CA LEU A 360 5.52 7.98 -11.94
C LEU A 360 4.61 7.68 -10.74
N PHE A 361 4.83 8.35 -9.61
CA PHE A 361 3.92 8.23 -8.46
C PHE A 361 2.52 8.71 -8.79
N GLY A 362 2.38 9.86 -9.46
CA GLY A 362 1.11 10.39 -9.91
C GLY A 362 0.35 9.40 -10.81
N LEU A 363 1.05 8.71 -11.70
CA LEU A 363 0.48 7.70 -12.56
C LEU A 363 -0.01 6.48 -11.77
N ILE A 364 0.75 5.99 -10.79
CA ILE A 364 0.31 4.89 -9.93
C ILE A 364 -0.94 5.29 -9.14
N VAL A 365 -0.96 6.49 -8.56
CA VAL A 365 -2.12 7.02 -7.81
C VAL A 365 -3.34 7.17 -8.72
N GLU A 366 -3.16 7.74 -9.91
CA GLU A 366 -4.23 7.90 -10.89
C GLU A 366 -4.84 6.55 -11.30
N ARG A 367 -4.01 5.54 -11.57
CA ARG A 367 -4.47 4.18 -11.87
C ARG A 367 -5.18 3.53 -10.69
N GLY A 368 -4.73 3.78 -9.47
CA GLY A 368 -5.39 3.36 -8.24
C GLY A 368 -6.76 3.99 -8.06
N LEU A 369 -6.87 5.31 -8.26
CA LEU A 369 -8.15 6.04 -8.18
C LEU A 369 -9.11 5.63 -9.31
N ARG A 370 -8.62 5.43 -10.54
CA ARG A 370 -9.44 4.86 -11.62
C ARG A 370 -9.96 3.46 -11.28
N THR A 371 -9.13 2.65 -10.64
CA THR A 371 -9.55 1.33 -10.15
C THR A 371 -10.68 1.47 -9.14
N ALA A 372 -10.56 2.40 -8.18
CA ALA A 372 -11.62 2.69 -7.22
C ALA A 372 -12.93 3.13 -7.89
N LEU A 373 -12.87 4.03 -8.88
CA LEU A 373 -14.05 4.53 -9.60
C LEU A 373 -14.72 3.45 -10.45
N SER A 374 -13.94 2.51 -11.00
CA SER A 374 -14.45 1.42 -11.85
C SER A 374 -14.88 0.18 -11.07
N CYS A 375 -14.59 0.12 -9.78
CA CYS A 375 -14.95 -1.00 -8.93
C CYS A 375 -16.46 -1.09 -8.72
N ARG A 376 -17.03 -2.29 -8.85
CA ARG A 376 -18.47 -2.52 -8.75
C ARG A 376 -18.97 -2.62 -7.31
N ASP A 377 -18.14 -3.13 -6.42
CA ASP A 377 -18.46 -3.27 -5.00
C ASP A 377 -17.95 -2.10 -4.18
N SER A 378 -18.72 -1.72 -3.15
CA SER A 378 -18.41 -0.56 -2.30
C SER A 378 -17.15 -0.75 -1.46
N PHE A 379 -16.85 -1.99 -1.06
CA PHE A 379 -15.67 -2.29 -0.25
C PHE A 379 -14.38 -2.13 -1.08
N GLY A 380 -14.32 -2.75 -2.27
CA GLY A 380 -13.20 -2.61 -3.18
C GLY A 380 -12.99 -1.16 -3.63
N LYS A 381 -14.09 -0.42 -3.89
CA LYS A 381 -14.04 1.01 -4.19
C LYS A 381 -13.34 1.81 -3.10
N LEU A 382 -13.76 1.63 -1.84
CA LEU A 382 -13.21 2.38 -0.72
C LEU A 382 -11.80 1.91 -0.34
N LEU A 383 -11.52 0.61 -0.45
CA LEU A 383 -10.19 0.05 -0.23
C LEU A 383 -9.18 0.58 -1.26
N ALA A 384 -9.50 0.52 -2.55
CA ALA A 384 -8.62 1.03 -3.60
C ALA A 384 -8.38 2.54 -3.48
N ALA A 385 -9.43 3.33 -3.15
CA ALA A 385 -9.30 4.76 -2.89
C ALA A 385 -8.38 5.03 -1.70
N GLY A 386 -8.54 4.29 -0.59
CA GLY A 386 -7.70 4.42 0.60
C GLY A 386 -6.23 4.09 0.34
N LEU A 387 -5.95 3.01 -0.40
CA LEU A 387 -4.60 2.61 -0.78
C LEU A 387 -3.94 3.65 -1.70
N ALA A 388 -4.64 4.10 -2.74
CA ALA A 388 -4.13 5.11 -3.68
C ALA A 388 -3.88 6.45 -2.97
N PHE A 389 -4.81 6.89 -2.11
CA PHE A 389 -4.66 8.13 -1.36
C PHE A 389 -3.55 8.04 -0.32
N SER A 390 -3.38 6.89 0.36
CA SER A 390 -2.27 6.67 1.28
C SER A 390 -0.92 6.85 0.59
N LEU A 391 -0.77 6.34 -0.63
CA LEU A 391 0.43 6.52 -1.44
C LEU A 391 0.64 7.99 -1.82
N ALA A 392 -0.40 8.66 -2.33
CA ALA A 392 -0.35 10.08 -2.71
C ALA A 392 0.07 10.97 -1.54
N LEU A 393 -0.56 10.76 -0.38
CA LEU A 393 -0.28 11.52 0.83
C LEU A 393 1.14 11.27 1.34
N GLN A 394 1.61 10.01 1.33
CA GLN A 394 2.97 9.67 1.73
C GLN A 394 4.00 10.38 0.87
N VAL A 395 3.83 10.36 -0.46
CA VAL A 395 4.71 11.07 -1.40
C VAL A 395 4.68 12.58 -1.15
N PHE A 396 3.48 13.16 -1.01
CA PHE A 396 3.33 14.60 -0.73
C PHE A 396 4.03 15.02 0.56
N VAL A 397 3.84 14.26 1.64
CA VAL A 397 4.40 14.57 2.96
C VAL A 397 5.93 14.47 2.95
N ILE A 398 6.49 13.50 2.23
CA ILE A 398 7.94 13.33 2.16
C ILE A 398 8.58 14.41 1.28
N VAL A 399 8.08 14.55 0.07
CA VAL A 399 8.65 15.53 -0.88
C VAL A 399 8.43 16.96 -0.39
N GLY A 400 7.24 17.26 0.15
CA GLY A 400 6.95 18.54 0.77
C GLY A 400 7.86 18.87 1.96
N GLY A 401 8.18 17.86 2.78
CA GLY A 401 9.12 18.02 3.90
C GLY A 401 10.55 18.31 3.44
N VAL A 402 11.05 17.59 2.45
CA VAL A 402 12.43 17.70 1.94
C VAL A 402 12.63 18.99 1.15
N THR A 403 11.58 19.50 0.48
CA THR A 403 11.62 20.77 -0.26
C THR A 403 11.31 21.98 0.62
N GLY A 404 11.02 21.79 1.93
CA GLY A 404 10.68 22.88 2.82
C GLY A 404 9.25 23.44 2.64
N LEU A 405 8.37 22.76 1.90
CA LEU A 405 6.97 23.17 1.73
C LEU A 405 6.16 22.95 3.02
N ILE A 406 6.47 21.88 3.75
CA ILE A 406 5.86 21.53 5.06
C ILE A 406 6.98 21.11 6.04
N PRO A 407 6.72 21.07 7.36
CA PRO A 407 7.72 20.57 8.31
C PRO A 407 8.14 19.12 8.03
N LEU A 408 9.42 18.80 8.25
CA LEU A 408 10.00 17.47 8.06
C LEU A 408 9.26 16.42 8.89
N THR A 409 8.96 15.29 8.25
CA THR A 409 8.16 14.21 8.87
C THR A 409 8.94 12.95 9.21
N GLY A 410 10.04 12.65 8.51
CA GLY A 410 10.88 11.48 8.79
C GLY A 410 10.24 10.15 8.33
N VAL A 411 9.55 10.15 7.21
CA VAL A 411 8.93 8.97 6.59
C VAL A 411 9.70 8.61 5.31
N THR A 412 9.77 7.34 4.96
CA THR A 412 10.48 6.85 3.76
C THR A 412 9.62 6.94 2.51
N LEU A 413 10.25 7.30 1.36
CA LEU A 413 9.58 7.35 0.06
C LEU A 413 9.41 5.92 -0.50
N PRO A 414 8.19 5.48 -0.83
CA PRO A 414 7.92 4.13 -1.30
C PRO A 414 8.81 3.71 -2.47
N TRP A 415 9.37 2.51 -2.41
CA TRP A 415 10.26 1.86 -3.39
C TRP A 415 11.59 2.58 -3.68
N LEU A 416 11.72 3.87 -3.42
CA LEU A 416 12.94 4.65 -3.64
C LEU A 416 13.85 4.62 -2.42
N SER A 417 13.34 4.99 -1.23
CA SER A 417 14.15 5.05 -0.01
C SER A 417 14.60 3.69 0.50
N TYR A 418 15.76 3.67 1.15
CA TYR A 418 16.20 2.52 1.93
C TYR A 418 15.24 2.28 3.09
N GLY A 419 14.65 1.07 3.14
CA GLY A 419 13.72 0.71 4.21
C GLY A 419 13.00 -0.60 3.94
N GLY A 420 13.43 -1.69 4.61
CA GLY A 420 12.90 -3.02 4.40
C GLY A 420 11.39 -3.14 4.64
N SER A 421 10.90 -2.60 5.76
CA SER A 421 9.48 -2.66 6.12
C SER A 421 8.60 -1.90 5.15
N SER A 422 9.05 -0.71 4.73
CA SER A 422 8.34 0.14 3.79
C SER A 422 8.23 -0.53 2.43
N ILE A 423 9.32 -1.10 1.92
CA ILE A 423 9.32 -1.77 0.61
C ILE A 423 8.37 -2.98 0.60
N VAL A 424 8.39 -3.81 1.65
CA VAL A 424 7.51 -4.99 1.76
C VAL A 424 6.05 -4.57 1.87
N ALA A 425 5.72 -3.58 2.70
CA ALA A 425 4.36 -3.08 2.86
C ALA A 425 3.84 -2.46 1.55
N ASN A 426 4.65 -1.66 0.86
CA ASN A 426 4.22 -1.03 -0.40
C ASN A 426 4.10 -2.04 -1.56
N TRP A 427 4.90 -3.12 -1.59
CA TRP A 427 4.68 -4.24 -2.52
C TRP A 427 3.37 -4.97 -2.22
N ALA A 428 3.04 -5.19 -0.94
CA ALA A 428 1.74 -5.76 -0.55
C ALA A 428 0.57 -4.83 -0.91
N LEU A 429 0.73 -3.51 -0.75
CA LEU A 429 -0.24 -2.49 -1.20
C LEU A 429 -0.56 -2.65 -2.68
N VAL A 430 0.48 -2.71 -3.52
CA VAL A 430 0.33 -2.87 -4.98
C VAL A 430 -0.35 -4.19 -5.33
N ALA A 431 -0.04 -5.27 -4.62
CA ALA A 431 -0.69 -6.56 -4.84
C ALA A 431 -2.21 -6.49 -4.62
N VAL A 432 -2.65 -5.86 -3.52
CA VAL A 432 -4.08 -5.65 -3.23
C VAL A 432 -4.71 -4.76 -4.30
N LEU A 433 -4.04 -3.66 -4.68
CA LEU A 433 -4.54 -2.73 -5.69
C LEU A 433 -4.70 -3.41 -7.06
N LEU A 434 -3.73 -4.23 -7.49
CA LEU A 434 -3.82 -5.02 -8.73
C LEU A 434 -4.93 -6.07 -8.65
N ARG A 435 -5.17 -6.67 -7.48
CA ARG A 435 -6.26 -7.62 -7.30
C ARG A 435 -7.63 -6.93 -7.47
N ILE A 436 -7.83 -5.75 -6.91
CA ILE A 436 -9.06 -4.96 -7.08
C ILE A 436 -9.19 -4.53 -8.54
N SER A 437 -8.09 -4.11 -9.18
CA SER A 437 -8.05 -3.73 -10.59
C SER A 437 -8.43 -4.90 -11.51
N ASP A 438 -7.95 -6.11 -11.24
CA ASP A 438 -8.32 -7.32 -11.98
C ASP A 438 -9.83 -7.57 -11.90
N ALA A 439 -10.39 -7.52 -10.69
CA ALA A 439 -11.82 -7.74 -10.48
C ALA A 439 -12.68 -6.68 -11.17
N SER A 440 -12.27 -5.41 -11.12
CA SER A 440 -13.02 -4.30 -11.73
C SER A 440 -13.02 -4.32 -13.27
N ARG A 441 -11.96 -4.85 -13.88
CA ARG A 441 -11.77 -4.92 -15.34
C ARG A 441 -12.19 -6.25 -15.96
N ARG A 442 -12.47 -7.25 -15.15
CA ARG A 442 -12.90 -8.57 -15.62
C ARG A 442 -14.20 -8.43 -16.40
N PRO A 443 -14.31 -8.99 -17.62
CA PRO A 443 -15.56 -8.97 -18.38
C PRO A 443 -16.70 -9.57 -17.55
N ALA A 444 -17.87 -8.94 -17.61
CA ALA A 444 -19.06 -9.53 -17.03
C ALA A 444 -19.33 -10.88 -17.68
N PRO A 445 -19.83 -11.88 -16.95
CA PRO A 445 -20.33 -13.11 -17.57
C PRO A 445 -21.30 -12.74 -18.68
N ALA A 446 -21.20 -13.39 -19.84
CA ALA A 446 -22.13 -13.15 -20.92
C ALA A 446 -23.57 -13.35 -20.37
N PRO A 447 -24.51 -12.46 -20.68
CA PRO A 447 -25.89 -12.67 -20.28
C PRO A 447 -26.33 -14.01 -20.81
N VAL A 448 -26.84 -14.87 -19.93
CA VAL A 448 -27.42 -16.16 -20.36
C VAL A 448 -28.60 -15.79 -21.25
N THR A 449 -28.46 -16.03 -22.55
CA THR A 449 -29.55 -15.79 -23.48
C THR A 449 -30.73 -16.68 -23.07
N PRO A 450 -31.99 -16.20 -23.21
CA PRO A 450 -33.17 -16.97 -22.84
C PRO A 450 -33.18 -18.40 -23.43
N ASP A 451 -32.56 -18.58 -24.60
CA ASP A 451 -32.43 -19.89 -25.26
C ASP A 451 -31.45 -20.83 -24.55
N VAL A 452 -30.32 -20.31 -24.01
CA VAL A 452 -29.37 -21.11 -23.22
C VAL A 452 -29.96 -21.44 -21.86
N ALA A 453 -30.72 -20.52 -21.25
CA ALA A 453 -31.45 -20.78 -20.01
C ALA A 453 -32.55 -21.84 -20.22
N ARG A 454 -33.32 -21.79 -21.31
CA ARG A 454 -34.31 -22.80 -21.68
C ARG A 454 -33.68 -24.16 -21.96
N SER A 455 -32.56 -24.21 -22.70
CA SER A 455 -31.87 -25.48 -22.97
C SER A 455 -31.28 -26.10 -21.70
N ALA A 456 -30.75 -25.28 -20.77
CA ALA A 456 -30.26 -25.75 -19.47
C ALA A 456 -31.41 -26.28 -18.57
N LEU A 457 -32.56 -25.61 -18.56
CA LEU A 457 -33.74 -26.05 -17.84
C LEU A 457 -34.30 -27.34 -18.44
N GLN A 458 -34.41 -27.44 -19.75
CA GLN A 458 -34.84 -28.67 -20.44
C GLN A 458 -33.88 -29.84 -20.18
N SER A 459 -32.58 -29.58 -20.14
CA SER A 459 -31.57 -30.61 -19.80
C SER A 459 -31.69 -31.07 -18.34
N ALA A 460 -32.01 -30.15 -17.42
CA ALA A 460 -32.24 -30.47 -16.01
C ALA A 460 -33.53 -31.24 -15.79
N GLU A 461 -34.64 -30.89 -16.49
CA GLU A 461 -35.89 -31.61 -16.46
C GLU A 461 -35.74 -33.03 -17.01
N THR A 462 -34.93 -33.22 -18.07
CA THR A 462 -34.70 -34.54 -18.66
C THR A 462 -33.89 -35.46 -17.71
N GLN A 463 -33.09 -34.95 -16.81
CA GLN A 463 -32.40 -35.75 -15.79
C GLN A 463 -33.29 -36.14 -14.62
N VAL A 464 -34.31 -35.35 -14.28
CA VAL A 464 -35.24 -35.68 -13.17
C VAL A 464 -36.24 -36.77 -13.54
N VAL A 465 -36.54 -36.98 -14.84
CA VAL A 465 -37.53 -37.97 -15.31
C VAL A 465 -36.94 -39.39 -15.45
N ARG A 466 -35.65 -39.62 -15.37
CA ARG A 466 -35.06 -40.97 -15.32
C ARG A 466 -35.03 -41.53 -13.90
N ARG A 467 -36.23 -41.79 -13.32
CA ARG A 467 -36.35 -42.76 -12.21
C ARG A 467 -36.12 -44.17 -12.77
N PRO A 468 -35.33 -45.03 -12.15
CA PRO A 468 -35.25 -46.44 -12.51
C PRO A 468 -36.62 -47.10 -12.26
N LYS A 469 -37.14 -47.70 -13.31
CA LYS A 469 -38.35 -48.57 -13.22
C LYS A 469 -38.05 -49.69 -12.21
N ALA A 470 -38.76 -49.72 -11.10
CA ALA A 470 -38.70 -50.82 -10.13
C ALA A 470 -39.03 -52.11 -10.82
N ALA A 471 -38.19 -53.10 -10.67
CA ALA A 471 -38.40 -54.46 -11.17
C ALA A 471 -39.64 -55.06 -10.52
N SER A 472 -40.59 -55.50 -11.32
CA SER A 472 -41.73 -56.33 -10.91
C SER A 472 -41.22 -57.67 -10.44
N SER A 473 -41.32 -57.97 -9.15
CA SER A 473 -41.14 -59.32 -8.62
C SER A 473 -42.47 -60.04 -8.69
N ASP A 474 -42.51 -61.06 -9.57
CA ASP A 474 -43.54 -62.13 -9.54
C ASP A 474 -43.51 -62.82 -8.18
N SER A 475 -44.68 -62.96 -7.59
CA SER A 475 -44.90 -63.82 -6.44
C SER A 475 -45.94 -64.92 -6.78
N PRO A 476 -45.68 -66.20 -6.46
CA PRO A 476 -46.64 -67.24 -6.66
C PRO A 476 -47.67 -67.36 -5.51
N LYS A 477 -48.90 -67.78 -5.90
CA LYS A 477 -50.07 -68.16 -5.03
C LYS A 477 -49.78 -69.36 -4.15
N ALA A 478 -50.26 -69.32 -2.91
CA ALA A 478 -50.87 -70.47 -2.18
C ALA A 478 -51.63 -69.94 -0.94
N ALA A 479 -52.89 -70.07 -0.90
CA ALA A 479 -53.80 -70.99 -0.32
C ALA A 479 -54.16 -70.80 1.18
N SER A 480 -55.44 -70.40 1.39
CA SER A 480 -56.41 -70.76 2.40
C SER A 480 -56.02 -70.91 3.89
N SER A 481 -56.69 -70.23 4.80
CA SER A 481 -57.82 -70.67 5.57
C SER A 481 -58.07 -69.86 6.84
N ASP A 482 -59.32 -69.59 7.07
CA ASP A 482 -60.03 -69.46 8.37
C ASP A 482 -59.79 -68.25 9.30
N SER A 483 -60.93 -67.56 9.40
CA SER A 483 -61.34 -66.70 10.51
C SER A 483 -61.45 -67.52 11.83
N PRO A 484 -61.77 -66.97 13.02
CA PRO A 484 -62.58 -65.79 13.31
C PRO A 484 -62.24 -65.01 14.62
N ARG A 485 -62.92 -63.87 14.71
CA ARG A 485 -63.48 -63.20 15.91
C ARG A 485 -62.65 -62.78 17.12
N ALA A 486 -62.82 -61.58 17.47
CA ALA A 486 -63.56 -60.93 18.57
C ALA A 486 -62.68 -59.88 19.31
N ALA A 487 -63.21 -58.75 19.35
CA ALA A 487 -63.81 -57.97 20.42
C ALA A 487 -62.92 -57.04 21.23
N SER A 488 -63.39 -55.81 21.17
CA SER A 488 -63.50 -54.81 22.27
C SER A 488 -62.23 -54.48 23.07
N SER A 489 -61.99 -53.29 23.43
CA SER A 489 -62.74 -52.19 24.00
C SER A 489 -61.78 -51.06 24.43
N ASP A 490 -62.35 -49.91 24.39
CA ASP A 490 -62.13 -48.79 25.28
C ASP A 490 -60.76 -48.11 25.43
N GLY A 491 -60.86 -46.81 25.14
CA GLY A 491 -59.95 -45.72 25.57
C GLY A 491 -60.02 -45.47 27.11
N PRO A 492 -59.78 -44.31 27.65
CA PRO A 492 -59.09 -43.08 27.11
C PRO A 492 -58.03 -42.54 28.05
N ALA A 493 -57.47 -41.41 27.67
CA ALA A 493 -56.96 -40.29 28.45
C ALA A 493 -55.83 -40.53 29.51
N THR A 494 -54.75 -39.90 29.32
CA THR A 494 -54.34 -38.61 29.95
C THR A 494 -53.21 -37.96 29.15
#